data_5b2189dfb0f957df5c81fc6d2ddf3d6a
#
_entry.id   5b2189dfb0f957df5c81fc6d2ddf3d6a
#
_cell.length_a   1.000
_cell.length_b   1.000
_cell.length_c   1.000
_cell.angle_alpha   90.00
_cell.angle_beta   90.00
_cell.angle_gamma   90.00
#
_symmetry.space_group_name_H-M   'P 1'
#
loop_
_entity.id
_entity.type
_entity.pdbx_description
1 polymer ?
#
loop_
_entity_poly.entity_id
_entity_poly.type
_entity_poly.pdbx_seq_one_letter_code
_entity_poly.pdbx_strand_id
1 'polypeptide(L)'
;MTQLPNLPNIAPELLDMPTLDKLEPLGDMGHRPRILMLYGSLRERSFSRFLTEEAARILEHFGAEVKIFDPMDLPMVGSVPETHPKVAELRALCLWSEGQVWCSPERHGAVTAVLKNQIDWIPLEQGAVRPSQGRTLAVMQVCGGSQSFNVVNSLRLLGRWMRMVTIPNQSSVPMAYQEFDEAGRMRRSAYYDRVVDVMEELVKFTLLLRGRSDYLTDRYSERSERARARIDRQIAKI
;
A
#
# COMPACT_ATOMS: atom_id res chain seq x y z
N MET A 1 -31.87 10.90 24.14
CA MET A 1 -30.95 10.00 23.45
C MET A 1 -31.34 8.58 23.76
N THR A 2 -31.76 7.81 22.80
CA THR A 2 -32.15 6.40 22.98
C THR A 2 -30.88 5.58 23.18
N GLN A 3 -30.61 5.14 24.41
CA GLN A 3 -29.48 4.23 24.67
C GLN A 3 -29.82 2.85 24.15
N LEU A 4 -28.83 2.20 23.52
CA LEU A 4 -28.92 0.79 23.18
C LEU A 4 -28.80 -0.02 24.48
N PRO A 5 -29.78 -0.89 24.83
CA PRO A 5 -29.87 -1.51 26.16
C PRO A 5 -28.62 -2.27 26.62
N ASN A 6 -27.86 -2.86 25.66
CA ASN A 6 -26.65 -3.63 25.93
C ASN A 6 -25.35 -2.92 25.52
N LEU A 7 -25.43 -1.67 25.05
CA LEU A 7 -24.30 -0.91 24.51
C LEU A 7 -24.33 0.54 25.02
N PRO A 8 -24.25 0.77 26.35
CA PRO A 8 -24.51 2.06 26.97
C PRO A 8 -23.49 3.14 26.61
N ASN A 9 -22.30 2.74 26.13
CA ASN A 9 -21.20 3.65 25.81
C ASN A 9 -21.17 4.07 24.31
N ILE A 10 -22.14 3.66 23.54
CA ILE A 10 -22.26 3.99 22.11
C ILE A 10 -23.27 5.10 21.93
N ALA A 11 -22.96 6.09 21.09
CA ALA A 11 -23.89 7.08 20.55
C ALA A 11 -24.56 6.45 19.32
N PRO A 12 -25.84 6.00 19.41
CA PRO A 12 -26.51 5.27 18.32
C PRO A 12 -26.59 6.06 17.02
N GLU A 13 -26.76 7.37 17.11
CA GLU A 13 -26.84 8.29 15.98
C GLU A 13 -25.52 8.41 15.17
N LEU A 14 -24.42 7.97 15.75
CA LEU A 14 -23.10 7.95 15.10
C LEU A 14 -22.72 6.57 14.58
N LEU A 15 -23.52 5.53 14.83
CA LEU A 15 -23.32 4.23 14.24
C LEU A 15 -23.65 4.28 12.74
N ASP A 16 -22.76 3.70 11.94
CA ASP A 16 -23.08 3.34 10.57
C ASP A 16 -23.39 1.84 10.53
N MET A 17 -24.62 1.51 10.10
CA MET A 17 -25.02 0.12 9.93
C MET A 17 -24.53 -0.36 8.56
N PRO A 18 -23.56 -1.30 8.52
CA PRO A 18 -23.06 -1.82 7.26
C PRO A 18 -24.16 -2.54 6.47
N THR A 19 -24.30 -2.21 5.18
CA THR A 19 -25.23 -2.85 4.26
C THR A 19 -24.52 -3.17 2.95
N LEU A 20 -25.01 -4.20 2.23
CA LEU A 20 -24.44 -4.58 0.93
C LEU A 20 -24.59 -3.48 -0.11
N ASP A 21 -25.67 -2.72 -0.08
CA ASP A 21 -25.93 -1.60 -1.00
C ASP A 21 -24.79 -0.56 -0.99
N LYS A 22 -24.17 -0.34 0.17
CA LYS A 22 -22.99 0.55 0.32
C LYS A 22 -21.71 -0.05 -0.26
N LEU A 23 -21.73 -1.32 -0.58
CA LEU A 23 -20.60 -2.08 -1.12
C LEU A 23 -20.82 -2.50 -2.59
N GLU A 24 -21.91 -2.08 -3.21
CA GLU A 24 -22.16 -2.35 -4.62
C GLU A 24 -21.07 -1.74 -5.52
N PRO A 25 -20.71 -2.41 -6.62
CA PRO A 25 -19.76 -1.88 -7.58
C PRO A 25 -20.20 -0.51 -8.11
N LEU A 26 -19.27 0.45 -8.12
CA LEU A 26 -19.54 1.79 -8.64
C LEU A 26 -19.59 1.86 -10.18
N GLY A 27 -19.55 0.72 -10.87
CA GLY A 27 -19.50 0.67 -12.32
C GLY A 27 -18.11 1.02 -12.88
N ASP A 28 -18.09 1.55 -14.11
CA ASP A 28 -16.83 1.97 -14.73
C ASP A 28 -16.29 3.24 -14.06
N MET A 29 -15.07 3.16 -13.56
CA MET A 29 -14.36 4.29 -12.93
C MET A 29 -13.74 5.26 -13.96
N GLY A 30 -13.89 5.00 -15.27
CA GLY A 30 -13.32 5.81 -16.33
C GLY A 30 -11.79 5.70 -16.49
N HIS A 31 -11.13 4.84 -15.73
CA HIS A 31 -9.68 4.58 -15.81
C HIS A 31 -9.32 3.17 -15.36
N ARG A 32 -8.17 2.69 -15.82
CA ARG A 32 -7.60 1.39 -15.40
C ARG A 32 -7.24 1.41 -13.91
N PRO A 33 -7.18 0.23 -13.23
CA PRO A 33 -6.64 0.15 -11.87
C PRO A 33 -5.23 0.73 -11.81
N ARG A 34 -4.97 1.62 -10.84
CA ARG A 34 -3.71 2.35 -10.71
C ARG A 34 -2.84 1.75 -9.62
N ILE A 35 -1.68 1.24 -10.01
CA ILE A 35 -0.77 0.54 -9.10
C ILE A 35 0.56 1.28 -9.02
N LEU A 36 0.93 1.70 -7.81
CA LEU A 36 2.27 2.21 -7.49
C LEU A 36 3.17 1.07 -7.03
N MET A 37 4.40 1.04 -7.54
CA MET A 37 5.39 0.04 -7.14
C MET A 37 6.62 0.71 -6.53
N LEU A 38 7.05 0.20 -5.36
CA LEU A 38 8.23 0.65 -4.64
C LEU A 38 9.23 -0.50 -4.53
N TYR A 39 10.53 -0.21 -4.73
CA TYR A 39 11.60 -1.19 -4.57
C TYR A 39 12.73 -0.67 -3.68
N GLY A 40 13.44 -1.58 -3.02
CA GLY A 40 14.32 -1.27 -1.89
C GLY A 40 15.83 -1.36 -2.20
N SER A 41 16.31 -0.94 -3.38
CA SER A 41 17.74 -1.00 -3.70
C SER A 41 18.15 0.07 -4.71
N LEU A 42 19.32 0.68 -4.47
CA LEU A 42 19.95 1.64 -5.39
C LEU A 42 21.06 1.01 -6.26
N ARG A 43 21.24 -0.31 -6.19
CA ARG A 43 22.25 -0.98 -6.99
C ARG A 43 21.85 -1.00 -8.46
N GLU A 44 22.81 -0.82 -9.37
CA GLU A 44 22.60 -0.94 -10.80
C GLU A 44 21.98 -2.30 -11.16
N ARG A 45 22.58 -3.40 -10.70
CA ARG A 45 22.01 -4.74 -10.80
C ARG A 45 21.21 -5.07 -9.54
N SER A 46 19.96 -4.61 -9.49
CA SER A 46 19.06 -4.77 -8.36
C SER A 46 18.01 -5.83 -8.63
N PHE A 47 18.08 -6.97 -7.94
CA PHE A 47 17.08 -8.04 -8.07
C PHE A 47 15.68 -7.62 -7.56
N SER A 48 15.60 -6.73 -6.58
CA SER A 48 14.29 -6.19 -6.16
C SER A 48 13.69 -5.28 -7.23
N ARG A 49 14.50 -4.49 -7.95
CA ARG A 49 14.03 -3.73 -9.12
C ARG A 49 13.58 -4.66 -10.23
N PHE A 50 14.39 -5.67 -10.59
CA PHE A 50 14.04 -6.63 -11.63
C PHE A 50 12.74 -7.39 -11.33
N LEU A 51 12.53 -7.80 -10.05
CA LEU A 51 11.30 -8.43 -9.62
C LEU A 51 10.11 -7.46 -9.73
N THR A 52 10.31 -6.19 -9.37
CA THR A 52 9.30 -5.14 -9.51
C THR A 52 8.94 -4.89 -10.97
N GLU A 53 9.94 -4.81 -11.85
CA GLU A 53 9.72 -4.63 -13.29
C GLU A 53 9.01 -5.83 -13.93
N GLU A 54 9.31 -7.06 -13.50
CA GLU A 54 8.62 -8.26 -13.98
C GLU A 54 7.16 -8.28 -13.50
N ALA A 55 6.91 -7.96 -12.24
CA ALA A 55 5.57 -7.80 -11.69
C ALA A 55 4.78 -6.68 -12.39
N ALA A 56 5.43 -5.57 -12.77
CA ALA A 56 4.81 -4.50 -13.52
C ALA A 56 4.27 -4.98 -14.87
N ARG A 57 5.08 -5.75 -15.63
CA ARG A 57 4.64 -6.32 -16.93
C ARG A 57 3.41 -7.23 -16.78
N ILE A 58 3.37 -8.01 -15.70
CA ILE A 58 2.23 -8.88 -15.39
C ILE A 58 0.98 -8.03 -15.08
N LEU A 59 1.13 -6.99 -14.25
CA LEU A 59 0.04 -6.07 -13.92
C LEU A 59 -0.49 -5.33 -15.15
N GLU A 60 0.39 -4.86 -16.03
CA GLU A 60 0.02 -4.22 -17.29
C GLU A 60 -0.75 -5.18 -18.21
N HIS A 61 -0.33 -6.46 -18.27
CA HIS A 61 -1.05 -7.50 -18.99
C HIS A 61 -2.46 -7.73 -18.43
N PHE A 62 -2.64 -7.63 -17.11
CA PHE A 62 -3.95 -7.66 -16.45
C PHE A 62 -4.74 -6.34 -16.59
N GLY A 63 -4.24 -5.38 -17.34
CA GLY A 63 -4.94 -4.14 -17.66
C GLY A 63 -4.77 -3.04 -16.62
N ALA A 64 -3.83 -3.14 -15.68
CA ALA A 64 -3.53 -2.06 -14.75
C ALA A 64 -2.69 -0.94 -15.41
N GLU A 65 -2.83 0.28 -14.91
CA GLU A 65 -1.90 1.39 -15.12
C GLU A 65 -0.85 1.33 -14.00
N VAL A 66 0.42 1.16 -14.36
CA VAL A 66 1.50 0.93 -13.39
C VAL A 66 2.49 2.09 -13.40
N LYS A 67 2.91 2.52 -12.22
CA LYS A 67 4.04 3.45 -12.04
C LYS A 67 5.02 2.88 -11.03
N ILE A 68 6.29 2.83 -11.42
CA ILE A 68 7.39 2.44 -10.54
C ILE A 68 8.08 3.73 -10.07
N PHE A 69 8.17 3.92 -8.76
CA PHE A 69 8.93 5.03 -8.19
C PHE A 69 10.42 4.66 -8.13
N ASP A 70 11.27 5.49 -8.70
CA ASP A 70 12.72 5.34 -8.56
C ASP A 70 13.18 5.96 -7.24
N PRO A 71 13.74 5.18 -6.29
CA PRO A 71 14.22 5.70 -5.02
C PRO A 71 15.57 6.45 -5.12
N MET A 72 16.19 6.51 -6.30
CA MET A 72 17.41 7.29 -6.49
C MET A 72 17.15 8.75 -6.15
N ASP A 73 18.08 9.36 -5.46
CA ASP A 73 18.03 10.76 -5.02
C ASP A 73 16.87 11.12 -4.06
N LEU A 74 16.17 10.13 -3.49
CA LEU A 74 15.22 10.38 -2.43
C LEU A 74 15.99 10.68 -1.12
N PRO A 75 15.94 11.92 -0.58
CA PRO A 75 16.62 12.26 0.66
C PRO A 75 16.15 11.42 1.83
N MET A 76 16.97 11.29 2.87
CA MET A 76 16.54 10.67 4.13
C MET A 76 15.42 11.51 4.77
N VAL A 77 14.44 10.84 5.34
CA VAL A 77 13.37 11.52 6.08
C VAL A 77 13.95 12.44 7.16
N GLY A 78 13.44 13.67 7.22
CA GLY A 78 13.91 14.69 8.16
C GLY A 78 15.17 15.47 7.73
N SER A 79 15.82 15.13 6.61
CA SER A 79 17.01 15.85 6.11
C SER A 79 16.68 17.04 5.20
N VAL A 80 15.47 17.07 4.65
CA VAL A 80 14.97 18.14 3.77
C VAL A 80 13.49 18.43 4.10
N PRO A 81 12.96 19.58 3.69
CA PRO A 81 11.54 19.87 3.84
C PRO A 81 10.68 18.94 2.96
N GLU A 82 9.44 18.73 3.37
CA GLU A 82 8.46 17.89 2.66
C GLU A 82 8.13 18.36 1.23
N THR A 83 8.46 19.61 0.92
CA THR A 83 8.32 20.22 -0.41
C THR A 83 9.42 19.84 -1.39
N HIS A 84 10.41 19.06 -0.95
CA HIS A 84 11.49 18.59 -1.85
C HIS A 84 10.88 17.84 -3.04
N PRO A 85 11.30 18.12 -4.31
CA PRO A 85 10.64 17.59 -5.51
C PRO A 85 10.49 16.07 -5.52
N LYS A 86 11.52 15.33 -5.08
CA LYS A 86 11.50 13.87 -5.05
C LYS A 86 10.52 13.31 -3.99
N VAL A 87 10.33 14.01 -2.89
CA VAL A 87 9.34 13.70 -1.86
C VAL A 87 7.93 13.99 -2.38
N ALA A 88 7.73 15.13 -3.02
CA ALA A 88 6.46 15.51 -3.61
C ALA A 88 6.02 14.52 -4.71
N GLU A 89 6.96 14.04 -5.55
CA GLU A 89 6.73 13.00 -6.55
C GLU A 89 6.19 11.71 -5.89
N LEU A 90 6.88 11.20 -4.87
CA LEU A 90 6.45 9.97 -4.16
C LEU A 90 5.05 10.13 -3.57
N ARG A 91 4.79 11.25 -2.89
CA ARG A 91 3.47 11.53 -2.28
C ARG A 91 2.36 11.65 -3.32
N ALA A 92 2.63 12.32 -4.45
CA ALA A 92 1.69 12.41 -5.56
C ALA A 92 1.37 11.03 -6.15
N LEU A 93 2.37 10.16 -6.31
CA LEU A 93 2.18 8.79 -6.77
C LEU A 93 1.38 7.94 -5.76
N CYS A 94 1.59 8.14 -4.46
CA CYS A 94 0.77 7.49 -3.43
C CYS A 94 -0.71 7.90 -3.54
N LEU A 95 -0.98 9.18 -3.71
CA LEU A 95 -2.34 9.69 -3.89
C LEU A 95 -3.00 9.19 -5.18
N TRP A 96 -2.24 9.10 -6.25
CA TRP A 96 -2.70 8.60 -7.54
C TRP A 96 -3.07 7.11 -7.51
N SER A 97 -2.38 6.30 -6.68
CA SER A 97 -2.53 4.84 -6.67
C SER A 97 -3.82 4.38 -5.98
N GLU A 98 -4.36 3.26 -6.42
CA GLU A 98 -5.46 2.52 -5.77
C GLU A 98 -4.95 1.25 -5.08
N GLY A 99 -3.81 0.73 -5.57
CA GLY A 99 -3.07 -0.37 -4.98
C GLY A 99 -1.57 -0.11 -5.05
N GLN A 100 -0.80 -0.83 -4.23
CA GLN A 100 0.66 -0.72 -4.22
C GLN A 100 1.32 -2.10 -4.18
N VAL A 101 2.56 -2.15 -4.68
CA VAL A 101 3.46 -3.29 -4.51
C VAL A 101 4.73 -2.79 -3.84
N TRP A 102 5.10 -3.41 -2.72
CA TRP A 102 6.34 -3.12 -2.02
C TRP A 102 7.29 -4.32 -2.13
N CYS A 103 8.45 -4.10 -2.74
CA CYS A 103 9.47 -5.12 -2.96
C CYS A 103 10.79 -4.71 -2.30
N SER A 104 11.28 -5.48 -1.32
CA SER A 104 12.57 -5.23 -0.69
C SER A 104 13.53 -6.41 -0.84
N PRO A 105 14.82 -6.13 -1.04
CA PRO A 105 15.82 -7.14 -0.72
C PRO A 105 15.83 -7.37 0.79
N GLU A 106 16.13 -8.60 1.20
CA GLU A 106 16.47 -8.90 2.58
C GLU A 106 17.90 -8.51 2.88
N ARG A 107 18.12 -7.72 3.90
CA ARG A 107 19.44 -7.39 4.43
C ARG A 107 19.44 -7.59 5.94
N HIS A 108 20.29 -8.52 6.41
CA HIS A 108 20.38 -8.85 7.83
C HIS A 108 19.01 -9.19 8.47
N GLY A 109 18.19 -9.97 7.73
CA GLY A 109 16.87 -10.39 8.20
C GLY A 109 15.81 -9.30 8.18
N ALA A 110 16.04 -8.13 7.57
CA ALA A 110 15.14 -6.99 7.63
C ALA A 110 14.92 -6.30 6.27
N VAL A 111 13.91 -5.43 6.23
CA VAL A 111 13.64 -4.47 5.16
C VAL A 111 14.83 -3.51 5.02
N THR A 112 15.23 -3.20 3.80
CA THR A 112 16.30 -2.23 3.56
C THR A 112 15.93 -0.81 3.95
N ALA A 113 16.93 -0.02 4.34
CA ALA A 113 16.77 1.41 4.61
C ALA A 113 16.18 2.15 3.40
N VAL A 114 16.55 1.75 2.18
CA VAL A 114 16.04 2.36 0.94
C VAL A 114 14.51 2.25 0.83
N LEU A 115 13.93 1.07 1.08
CA LEU A 115 12.48 0.93 1.05
C LEU A 115 11.82 1.59 2.27
N LYS A 116 12.43 1.41 3.46
CA LYS A 116 11.88 2.01 4.68
C LYS A 116 11.82 3.53 4.59
N ASN A 117 12.85 4.19 4.02
CA ASN A 117 12.86 5.63 3.79
C ASN A 117 11.72 6.09 2.87
N GLN A 118 11.41 5.32 1.81
CA GLN A 118 10.25 5.62 0.96
C GLN A 118 8.94 5.59 1.76
N ILE A 119 8.75 4.55 2.58
CA ILE A 119 7.54 4.41 3.40
C ILE A 119 7.46 5.53 4.45
N ASP A 120 8.59 5.92 5.05
CA ASP A 120 8.63 6.97 6.07
C ASP A 120 8.32 8.36 5.51
N TRP A 121 8.55 8.61 4.24
CA TRP A 121 8.13 9.83 3.56
C TRP A 121 6.62 9.90 3.27
N ILE A 122 5.89 8.77 3.34
CA ILE A 122 4.44 8.74 3.13
C ILE A 122 3.74 9.04 4.45
N PRO A 123 3.09 10.20 4.61
CA PRO A 123 2.40 10.52 5.85
C PRO A 123 1.18 9.63 6.04
N LEU A 124 0.88 9.28 7.29
CA LEU A 124 -0.39 8.63 7.63
C LEU A 124 -1.58 9.55 7.35
N GLU A 125 -1.37 10.84 7.51
CA GLU A 125 -2.39 11.87 7.38
C GLU A 125 -1.77 13.15 6.84
N GLN A 126 -2.39 13.75 5.84
CA GLN A 126 -2.02 15.04 5.27
C GLN A 126 -3.29 15.91 5.18
N GLY A 127 -3.53 16.70 6.23
CA GLY A 127 -4.82 17.36 6.40
C GLY A 127 -5.96 16.34 6.51
N ALA A 128 -6.95 16.44 5.64
CA ALA A 128 -8.07 15.48 5.59
C ALA A 128 -7.77 14.22 4.75
N VAL A 129 -6.60 14.15 4.09
CA VAL A 129 -6.25 13.08 3.16
C VAL A 129 -5.33 12.06 3.83
N ARG A 130 -5.59 10.78 3.59
CA ARG A 130 -4.78 9.65 4.05
C ARG A 130 -4.23 8.90 2.84
N PRO A 131 -2.98 9.15 2.43
CA PRO A 131 -2.47 8.70 1.15
C PRO A 131 -2.46 7.19 0.92
N SER A 132 -2.32 6.40 1.99
CA SER A 132 -2.23 4.93 1.91
C SER A 132 -3.48 4.20 2.40
N GLN A 133 -4.31 4.84 3.22
CA GLN A 133 -5.44 4.18 3.89
C GLN A 133 -6.45 3.62 2.88
N GLY A 134 -6.83 2.34 3.08
CA GLY A 134 -7.82 1.65 2.26
C GLY A 134 -7.33 1.18 0.89
N ARG A 135 -6.08 1.50 0.52
CA ARG A 135 -5.46 0.95 -0.70
C ARG A 135 -5.04 -0.49 -0.50
N THR A 136 -5.07 -1.26 -1.57
CA THR A 136 -4.54 -2.63 -1.56
C THR A 136 -3.02 -2.63 -1.54
N LEU A 137 -2.43 -3.68 -0.94
CA LEU A 137 -0.98 -3.85 -0.88
C LEU A 137 -0.60 -5.30 -1.17
N ALA A 138 0.30 -5.51 -2.13
CA ALA A 138 1.06 -6.74 -2.29
C ALA A 138 2.49 -6.55 -1.77
N VAL A 139 3.06 -7.59 -1.14
CA VAL A 139 4.42 -7.55 -0.59
C VAL A 139 5.28 -8.63 -1.22
N MET A 140 6.50 -8.25 -1.59
CA MET A 140 7.49 -9.13 -2.21
C MET A 140 8.86 -8.93 -1.58
N GLN A 141 9.68 -9.99 -1.58
CA GLN A 141 11.09 -9.90 -1.21
C GLN A 141 11.99 -10.71 -2.14
N VAL A 142 13.25 -10.33 -2.18
CA VAL A 142 14.34 -11.10 -2.75
C VAL A 142 15.44 -11.30 -1.71
N CYS A 143 16.10 -12.45 -1.70
CA CYS A 143 17.28 -12.66 -0.88
C CYS A 143 18.37 -13.42 -1.65
N GLY A 144 19.61 -13.29 -1.18
CA GLY A 144 20.76 -14.00 -1.77
C GLY A 144 20.98 -15.39 -1.17
N GLY A 145 20.36 -15.68 -0.04
CA GLY A 145 20.47 -16.96 0.67
C GLY A 145 19.29 -17.89 0.42
N SER A 146 19.10 -18.82 1.35
CA SER A 146 17.95 -19.74 1.37
C SER A 146 16.63 -18.99 1.57
N GLN A 147 15.53 -19.72 1.45
CA GLN A 147 14.19 -19.18 1.63
C GLN A 147 14.03 -18.45 2.99
N SER A 148 13.52 -17.24 2.94
CA SER A 148 13.18 -16.41 4.09
C SER A 148 11.83 -15.71 3.85
N PHE A 149 11.13 -15.37 4.93
CA PHE A 149 9.90 -14.60 4.92
C PHE A 149 9.95 -13.37 5.84
N ASN A 150 11.11 -13.06 6.40
CA ASN A 150 11.28 -11.97 7.37
C ASN A 150 10.83 -10.62 6.82
N VAL A 151 11.24 -10.32 5.59
CA VAL A 151 10.92 -9.03 4.96
C VAL A 151 9.43 -8.93 4.62
N VAL A 152 8.84 -9.95 3.98
CA VAL A 152 7.40 -9.89 3.65
C VAL A 152 6.54 -9.82 4.92
N ASN A 153 6.93 -10.49 6.02
CA ASN A 153 6.26 -10.37 7.30
C ASN A 153 6.38 -8.94 7.87
N SER A 154 7.57 -8.35 7.80
CA SER A 154 7.80 -6.95 8.21
C SER A 154 7.00 -5.97 7.35
N LEU A 155 6.92 -6.19 6.03
CA LEU A 155 6.14 -5.36 5.11
C LEU A 155 4.62 -5.47 5.38
N ARG A 156 4.12 -6.65 5.76
CA ARG A 156 2.73 -6.82 6.21
C ARG A 156 2.43 -5.99 7.44
N LEU A 157 3.34 -6.00 8.42
CA LEU A 157 3.20 -5.17 9.62
C LEU A 157 3.20 -3.68 9.27
N LEU A 158 4.10 -3.23 8.39
CA LEU A 158 4.13 -1.84 7.90
C LEU A 158 2.84 -1.49 7.14
N GLY A 159 2.36 -2.38 6.25
CA GLY A 159 1.10 -2.18 5.54
C GLY A 159 -0.09 -1.98 6.48
N ARG A 160 -0.15 -2.76 7.56
CA ARG A 160 -1.16 -2.56 8.61
C ARG A 160 -1.02 -1.18 9.28
N TRP A 161 0.19 -0.75 9.62
CA TRP A 161 0.44 0.57 10.20
C TRP A 161 0.08 1.70 9.25
N MET A 162 0.35 1.53 7.95
CA MET A 162 -0.05 2.46 6.90
C MET A 162 -1.55 2.35 6.54
N ARG A 163 -2.32 1.52 7.27
CA ARG A 163 -3.77 1.32 7.12
C ARG A 163 -4.17 0.81 5.74
N MET A 164 -3.30 0.01 5.12
CA MET A 164 -3.55 -0.62 3.83
C MET A 164 -4.22 -1.99 3.97
N VAL A 165 -4.90 -2.43 2.93
CA VAL A 165 -5.46 -3.79 2.81
C VAL A 165 -4.42 -4.69 2.16
N THR A 166 -3.59 -5.34 2.98
CA THR A 166 -2.56 -6.26 2.47
C THR A 166 -3.21 -7.57 2.04
N ILE A 167 -3.03 -7.93 0.76
CA ILE A 167 -3.61 -9.17 0.19
C ILE A 167 -3.00 -10.42 0.85
N PRO A 168 -3.72 -11.56 0.88
CA PRO A 168 -3.24 -12.80 1.51
C PRO A 168 -1.93 -13.32 0.92
N ASN A 169 -1.80 -13.37 -0.42
CA ASN A 169 -0.61 -13.85 -1.08
C ASN A 169 0.61 -12.91 -0.95
N GLN A 170 1.79 -13.52 -1.05
CA GLN A 170 3.07 -12.81 -1.05
C GLN A 170 4.11 -13.59 -1.86
N SER A 171 5.16 -12.91 -2.33
CA SER A 171 6.26 -13.55 -3.04
C SER A 171 7.57 -13.38 -2.27
N SER A 172 8.33 -14.48 -2.14
CA SER A 172 9.69 -14.47 -1.63
C SER A 172 10.58 -15.28 -2.55
N VAL A 173 11.57 -14.63 -3.16
CA VAL A 173 12.48 -15.21 -4.15
C VAL A 173 13.85 -15.41 -3.50
N PRO A 174 14.20 -16.64 -3.11
CA PRO A 174 15.53 -16.98 -2.59
C PRO A 174 16.56 -17.06 -3.73
N MET A 175 17.85 -17.03 -3.38
CA MET A 175 18.96 -17.15 -4.33
C MET A 175 18.70 -16.33 -5.62
N ALA A 176 18.27 -15.08 -5.46
CA ALA A 176 17.77 -14.25 -6.54
C ALA A 176 18.72 -14.14 -7.74
N TYR A 177 20.03 -14.29 -7.51
CA TYR A 177 21.05 -14.30 -8.57
C TYR A 177 20.91 -15.47 -9.56
N GLN A 178 20.18 -16.53 -9.21
CA GLN A 178 19.87 -17.66 -10.09
C GLN A 178 18.55 -17.48 -10.85
N GLU A 179 17.64 -16.71 -10.28
CA GLU A 179 16.27 -16.52 -10.81
C GLU A 179 16.19 -15.47 -11.93
N PHE A 180 17.22 -14.63 -12.10
CA PHE A 180 17.25 -13.60 -13.13
C PHE A 180 18.41 -13.82 -14.10
N ASP A 181 18.15 -13.57 -15.39
CA ASP A 181 19.17 -13.59 -16.43
C ASP A 181 20.02 -12.29 -16.43
N GLU A 182 20.95 -12.19 -17.39
CA GLU A 182 21.84 -11.03 -17.53
C GLU A 182 21.05 -9.75 -17.90
N ALA A 183 19.96 -9.89 -18.63
CA ALA A 183 19.08 -8.79 -19.02
C ALA A 183 18.12 -8.39 -17.89
N GLY A 184 18.16 -9.03 -16.72
CA GLY A 184 17.28 -8.76 -15.58
C GLY A 184 15.88 -9.35 -15.72
N ARG A 185 15.66 -10.28 -16.68
CA ARG A 185 14.38 -10.97 -16.83
C ARG A 185 14.33 -12.19 -15.91
N MET A 186 13.19 -12.35 -15.25
CA MET A 186 12.98 -13.49 -14.38
C MET A 186 12.84 -14.79 -15.19
N ARG A 187 13.54 -15.84 -14.77
CA ARG A 187 13.48 -17.15 -15.41
C ARG A 187 12.18 -17.86 -15.05
N ARG A 188 11.74 -18.78 -15.91
CA ARG A 188 10.59 -19.65 -15.60
C ARG A 188 10.93 -20.53 -14.39
N SER A 189 10.14 -20.40 -13.33
CA SER A 189 10.30 -21.17 -12.09
C SER A 189 8.99 -21.10 -11.29
N ALA A 190 8.90 -21.92 -10.24
CA ALA A 190 7.79 -21.83 -9.29
C ALA A 190 7.72 -20.46 -8.56
N TYR A 191 8.84 -19.76 -8.48
CA TYR A 191 8.87 -18.40 -7.94
C TYR A 191 8.26 -17.38 -8.90
N TYR A 192 8.48 -17.57 -10.22
CA TYR A 192 7.80 -16.77 -11.24
C TYR A 192 6.29 -16.96 -11.18
N ASP A 193 5.82 -18.22 -11.14
CA ASP A 193 4.40 -18.54 -11.04
C ASP A 193 3.78 -17.89 -9.80
N ARG A 194 4.52 -17.88 -8.67
CA ARG A 194 4.09 -17.18 -7.45
C ARG A 194 3.96 -15.67 -7.63
N VAL A 195 4.81 -15.04 -8.42
CA VAL A 195 4.67 -13.60 -8.74
C VAL A 195 3.40 -13.35 -9.55
N VAL A 196 3.09 -14.23 -10.51
CA VAL A 196 1.83 -14.15 -11.28
C VAL A 196 0.63 -14.25 -10.35
N ASP A 197 0.57 -15.25 -9.47
CA ASP A 197 -0.52 -15.42 -8.50
C ASP A 197 -0.73 -14.17 -7.64
N VAL A 198 0.36 -13.57 -7.15
CA VAL A 198 0.31 -12.37 -6.29
C VAL A 198 -0.22 -11.16 -7.06
N MET A 199 0.22 -10.96 -8.30
CA MET A 199 -0.23 -9.83 -9.12
C MET A 199 -1.69 -9.99 -9.57
N GLU A 200 -2.09 -11.20 -9.94
CA GLU A 200 -3.48 -11.51 -10.26
C GLU A 200 -4.40 -11.24 -9.06
N GLU A 201 -4.03 -11.70 -7.86
CA GLU A 201 -4.78 -11.47 -6.64
C GLU A 201 -4.84 -9.97 -6.30
N LEU A 202 -3.72 -9.23 -6.45
CA LEU A 202 -3.71 -7.79 -6.22
C LEU A 202 -4.71 -7.05 -7.11
N VAL A 203 -4.76 -7.37 -8.40
CA VAL A 203 -5.72 -6.75 -9.34
C VAL A 203 -7.16 -7.05 -8.90
N LYS A 204 -7.47 -8.31 -8.56
CA LYS A 204 -8.81 -8.70 -8.08
C LYS A 204 -9.23 -7.91 -6.84
N PHE A 205 -8.37 -7.83 -5.82
CA PHE A 205 -8.65 -7.05 -4.61
C PHE A 205 -8.73 -5.55 -4.90
N THR A 206 -7.88 -5.01 -5.78
CA THR A 206 -7.94 -3.60 -6.15
C THR A 206 -9.26 -3.26 -6.85
N LEU A 207 -9.70 -4.08 -7.80
CA LEU A 207 -10.99 -3.91 -8.47
C LEU A 207 -12.18 -4.00 -7.49
N LEU A 208 -12.09 -4.91 -6.51
CA LEU A 208 -13.12 -5.08 -5.49
C LEU A 208 -13.22 -3.85 -4.58
N LEU A 209 -12.11 -3.23 -4.20
CA LEU A 209 -12.06 -2.19 -3.16
C LEU A 209 -12.04 -0.76 -3.72
N ARG A 210 -11.64 -0.55 -4.98
CA ARG A 210 -11.58 0.78 -5.60
C ARG A 210 -12.94 1.47 -5.55
N GLY A 211 -12.92 2.77 -5.29
CA GLY A 211 -14.14 3.58 -5.16
C GLY A 211 -14.94 3.38 -3.87
N ARG A 212 -14.52 2.44 -2.99
CA ARG A 212 -15.18 2.17 -1.70
C ARG A 212 -14.28 2.42 -0.50
N SER A 213 -13.02 2.80 -0.72
CA SER A 213 -12.02 2.98 0.35
C SER A 213 -12.50 3.96 1.40
N ASP A 214 -13.18 5.05 1.04
CA ASP A 214 -13.69 6.03 1.98
C ASP A 214 -14.75 5.43 2.91
N TYR A 215 -15.70 4.65 2.36
CA TYR A 215 -16.71 3.97 3.15
C TYR A 215 -16.08 2.88 4.04
N LEU A 216 -15.18 2.05 3.49
CA LEU A 216 -14.53 0.96 4.23
C LEU A 216 -13.61 1.45 5.34
N THR A 217 -13.13 2.68 5.26
CA THR A 217 -12.19 3.25 6.23
C THR A 217 -12.81 4.29 7.15
N ASP A 218 -14.08 4.67 6.95
CA ASP A 218 -14.81 5.54 7.86
C ASP A 218 -15.10 4.82 9.18
N ARG A 219 -14.79 5.45 10.31
CA ARG A 219 -14.80 4.83 11.63
C ARG A 219 -15.66 5.59 12.63
N TYR A 220 -16.31 4.82 13.48
CA TYR A 220 -17.11 5.35 14.58
C TYR A 220 -16.34 6.35 15.46
N SER A 221 -15.10 6.04 15.85
CA SER A 221 -14.29 6.92 16.69
C SER A 221 -14.06 8.29 16.04
N GLU A 222 -13.79 8.31 14.73
CA GLU A 222 -13.55 9.55 13.99
C GLU A 222 -14.84 10.36 13.80
N ARG A 223 -15.99 9.69 13.60
CA ARG A 223 -17.30 10.36 13.58
C ARG A 223 -17.60 10.99 14.94
N SER A 224 -17.29 10.26 16.03
CA SER A 224 -17.48 10.75 17.40
C SER A 224 -16.58 11.95 17.71
N GLU A 225 -15.31 11.90 17.34
CA GLU A 225 -14.36 13.03 17.51
C GLU A 225 -14.81 14.27 16.72
N ARG A 226 -15.20 14.09 15.46
CA ARG A 226 -15.73 15.19 14.62
C ARG A 226 -16.99 15.83 15.22
N ALA A 227 -17.89 15.01 15.77
CA ALA A 227 -19.11 15.50 16.42
C ALA A 227 -18.78 16.33 17.67
N ARG A 228 -17.87 15.85 18.54
CA ARG A 228 -17.40 16.59 19.72
C ARG A 228 -16.74 17.90 19.35
N ALA A 229 -15.78 17.89 18.43
CA ALA A 229 -15.09 19.09 17.98
C ALA A 229 -16.03 20.13 17.33
N ARG A 230 -17.17 19.71 16.76
CA ARG A 230 -18.22 20.63 16.26
C ARG A 230 -18.96 21.30 17.39
N ILE A 231 -19.31 20.55 18.43
CA ILE A 231 -20.01 21.07 19.64
C ILE A 231 -19.09 22.09 20.34
N ASP A 232 -17.83 21.75 20.60
CA ASP A 232 -16.87 22.62 21.27
C ASP A 232 -16.70 23.95 20.52
N ARG A 233 -16.62 23.91 19.18
CA ARG A 233 -16.56 25.12 18.35
C ARG A 233 -17.83 25.97 18.40
N GLN A 234 -18.99 25.36 18.60
CA GLN A 234 -20.24 26.11 18.78
C GLN A 234 -20.30 26.79 20.14
N ILE A 235 -19.87 26.08 21.20
CA ILE A 235 -19.81 26.64 22.56
C ILE A 235 -18.81 27.81 22.63
N ALA A 236 -17.65 27.68 22.01
CA ALA A 236 -16.63 28.74 22.02
C ALA A 236 -17.02 30.02 21.25
N LYS A 237 -18.14 30.03 20.55
CA LYS A 237 -18.66 31.19 19.82
C LYS A 237 -19.77 31.93 20.58
N ILE A 238 -20.18 31.41 21.74
CA ILE A 238 -21.17 32.00 22.67
C ILE A 238 -20.43 32.74 23.78
#